data_000ff947bc13bd8fd11855cf53d7bcce
#
_entry.id   000ff947bc13bd8fd11855cf53d7bcce
#
_cell.length_a   1.000
_cell.length_b   1.000
_cell.length_c   1.000
_cell.angle_alpha   90.00
_cell.angle_beta   90.00
_cell.angle_gamma   90.00
#
_symmetry.space_group_name_H-M   'P 1'
#
loop_
_entity.id
_entity.type
_entity.pdbx_description
1 polymer ?
#
loop_
_entity_poly.entity_id
_entity_poly.type
_entity_poly.pdbx_seq_one_letter_code
_entity_poly.pdbx_strand_id
1 'polypeptide(L)'
;MTPLLTSSLSGNEIDVDAMGLFYSTLKVVLVPVVLGVFLNAQLPQYTQKIEFYSPSIAVILITLIVASIIGQGKEIILNSGVSLIFSIMTLHLIGFVLGYFLSKFLLKDEAVSRTISVEVGMQNSGLGVVLARENFVNPAVAIPAAISSLVHSLYGSLFVALFRIKMANPIQKINQTE
;
A
#
# COMPACT_ATOMS: atom_id res chain seq x y z
N MET A 1 -4.43 -4.93 14.67
CA MET A 1 -4.15 -6.25 14.06
C MET A 1 -2.67 -6.45 13.72
N THR A 2 -2.00 -5.51 13.04
CA THR A 2 -0.58 -5.65 12.65
C THR A 2 0.35 -6.09 13.79
N PRO A 3 0.38 -5.45 14.99
CA PRO A 3 1.29 -5.87 16.06
C PRO A 3 1.08 -7.32 16.51
N LEU A 4 -0.18 -7.74 16.64
CA LEU A 4 -0.53 -9.10 17.06
C LEU A 4 -0.14 -10.15 16.02
N LEU A 5 -0.43 -9.86 14.74
CA LEU A 5 -0.07 -10.77 13.66
C LEU A 5 1.45 -10.86 13.48
N THR A 6 2.17 -9.74 13.57
CA THR A 6 3.63 -9.75 13.47
C THR A 6 4.23 -10.56 14.61
N SER A 7 3.81 -10.34 15.85
CA SER A 7 4.28 -11.11 17.01
C SER A 7 3.97 -12.61 16.91
N SER A 8 2.77 -12.96 16.39
CA SER A 8 2.37 -14.37 16.25
C SER A 8 3.07 -15.09 15.11
N LEU A 9 3.34 -14.39 13.99
CA LEU A 9 3.91 -14.99 12.78
C LEU A 9 5.43 -14.97 12.74
N SER A 10 6.08 -14.04 13.48
CA SER A 10 7.54 -13.99 13.58
C SER A 10 8.15 -15.18 14.33
N GLY A 11 7.35 -15.89 15.10
CA GLY A 11 7.82 -17.01 15.91
C GLY A 11 8.89 -16.60 16.92
N ASN A 12 9.85 -17.49 17.19
CA ASN A 12 10.97 -17.23 18.09
C ASN A 12 12.22 -16.69 17.37
N GLU A 13 12.15 -16.44 16.08
CA GLU A 13 13.30 -16.04 15.28
C GLU A 13 13.60 -14.54 15.38
N ILE A 14 12.57 -13.72 15.65
CA ILE A 14 12.69 -12.28 15.78
C ILE A 14 11.97 -11.84 17.04
N ASP A 15 12.69 -11.20 17.94
CA ASP A 15 12.09 -10.59 19.14
C ASP A 15 11.27 -9.37 18.70
N VAL A 16 9.94 -9.47 18.87
CA VAL A 16 8.99 -8.45 18.45
C VAL A 16 8.33 -7.84 19.69
N ASP A 17 8.67 -6.61 20.00
CA ASP A 17 7.92 -5.82 20.98
C ASP A 17 6.55 -5.42 20.40
N ALA A 18 5.54 -6.27 20.65
CA ALA A 18 4.18 -6.04 20.18
C ALA A 18 3.58 -4.74 20.75
N MET A 19 3.96 -4.35 21.97
CA MET A 19 3.46 -3.12 22.59
C MET A 19 4.14 -1.89 22.01
N GLY A 20 5.45 -1.93 21.77
CA GLY A 20 6.19 -0.88 21.06
C GLY A 20 5.65 -0.67 19.65
N LEU A 21 5.41 -1.76 18.91
CA LEU A 21 4.77 -1.73 17.58
C LEU A 21 3.36 -1.12 17.62
N PHE A 22 2.57 -1.41 18.65
CA PHE A 22 1.25 -0.84 18.83
C PHE A 22 1.32 0.67 19.05
N TYR A 23 2.19 1.14 19.94
CA TYR A 23 2.38 2.57 20.21
C TYR A 23 2.94 3.31 18.99
N SER A 24 3.92 2.74 18.30
CA SER A 24 4.47 3.30 17.05
C SER A 24 3.37 3.44 15.99
N THR A 25 2.53 2.41 15.82
CA THR A 25 1.41 2.44 14.87
C THR A 25 0.41 3.54 15.23
N LEU A 26 0.02 3.66 16.50
CA LEU A 26 -0.88 4.73 16.95
C LEU A 26 -0.27 6.11 16.69
N LYS A 27 1.01 6.31 17.04
CA LYS A 27 1.69 7.58 16.86
C LYS A 27 1.78 7.96 15.38
N VAL A 28 2.21 7.04 14.52
CA VAL A 28 2.44 7.32 13.10
C VAL A 28 1.14 7.50 12.32
N VAL A 29 0.05 6.84 12.73
CA VAL A 29 -1.24 6.91 12.01
C VAL A 29 -2.19 7.90 12.69
N LEU A 30 -2.45 7.75 14.00
CA LEU A 30 -3.51 8.49 14.68
C LEU A 30 -3.16 9.98 14.81
N VAL A 31 -1.91 10.30 15.17
CA VAL A 31 -1.50 11.70 15.38
C VAL A 31 -1.65 12.54 14.10
N PRO A 32 -1.13 12.13 12.93
CA PRO A 32 -1.32 12.91 11.72
C PRO A 32 -2.78 13.02 11.28
N VAL A 33 -3.58 11.95 11.47
CA VAL A 33 -5.01 11.96 11.10
C VAL A 33 -5.78 12.94 11.98
N VAL A 34 -5.61 12.88 13.31
CA VAL A 34 -6.27 13.81 14.25
C VAL A 34 -5.83 15.25 13.96
N LEU A 35 -4.54 15.47 13.73
CA LEU A 35 -4.02 16.79 13.38
C LEU A 35 -4.60 17.30 12.07
N GLY A 36 -4.67 16.44 11.04
CA GLY A 36 -5.27 16.76 9.75
C GLY A 36 -6.74 17.13 9.84
N VAL A 37 -7.53 16.35 10.60
CA VAL A 37 -8.95 16.65 10.85
C VAL A 37 -9.10 17.98 11.60
N PHE A 38 -8.30 18.21 12.63
CA PHE A 38 -8.32 19.46 13.40
C PHE A 38 -7.96 20.67 12.52
N LEU A 39 -6.90 20.57 11.73
CA LEU A 39 -6.48 21.64 10.82
C LEU A 39 -7.55 21.92 9.74
N ASN A 40 -8.18 20.86 9.21
CA ASN A 40 -9.24 21.03 8.22
C ASN A 40 -10.48 21.73 8.82
N ALA A 41 -10.81 21.43 10.08
CA ALA A 41 -11.91 22.09 10.77
C ALA A 41 -11.63 23.57 11.08
N GLN A 42 -10.38 23.91 11.44
CA GLN A 42 -10.01 25.27 11.85
C GLN A 42 -9.57 26.16 10.68
N LEU A 43 -8.94 25.57 9.66
CA LEU A 43 -8.28 26.30 8.56
C LEU A 43 -8.64 25.71 7.18
N PRO A 44 -9.95 25.59 6.83
CA PRO A 44 -10.40 24.89 5.62
C PRO A 44 -9.82 25.48 4.32
N GLN A 45 -9.61 26.80 4.28
CA GLN A 45 -9.07 27.47 3.08
C GLN A 45 -7.60 27.11 2.80
N TYR A 46 -6.82 26.84 3.85
CA TYR A 46 -5.41 26.43 3.72
C TYR A 46 -5.32 24.94 3.42
N THR A 47 -6.13 24.12 4.08
CA THR A 47 -6.13 22.65 3.88
C THR A 47 -6.53 22.28 2.47
N GLN A 48 -7.53 22.94 1.86
CA GLN A 48 -7.91 22.72 0.46
C GLN A 48 -6.77 23.00 -0.53
N LYS A 49 -5.94 24.00 -0.28
CA LYS A 49 -4.77 24.27 -1.12
C LYS A 49 -3.70 23.18 -0.95
N ILE A 50 -3.47 22.74 0.27
CA ILE A 50 -2.51 21.65 0.57
C ILE A 50 -3.00 20.34 -0.03
N GLU A 51 -4.29 20.05 0.06
CA GLU A 51 -4.91 18.84 -0.49
C GLU A 51 -4.62 18.68 -1.98
N PHE A 52 -4.64 19.76 -2.75
CA PHE A 52 -4.33 19.73 -4.19
C PHE A 52 -2.89 19.26 -4.48
N TYR A 53 -1.91 19.71 -3.67
CA TYR A 53 -0.50 19.40 -3.88
C TYR A 53 -0.02 18.15 -3.12
N SER A 54 -0.71 17.77 -2.04
CA SER A 54 -0.27 16.71 -1.12
C SER A 54 -0.08 15.34 -1.79
N PRO A 55 -0.91 14.88 -2.75
CA PRO A 55 -0.68 13.60 -3.41
C PRO A 55 0.63 13.56 -4.19
N SER A 56 0.95 14.63 -4.92
CA SER A 56 2.19 14.72 -5.69
C SER A 56 3.42 14.76 -4.78
N ILE A 57 3.36 15.54 -3.70
CA ILE A 57 4.44 15.61 -2.71
C ILE A 57 4.62 14.25 -2.03
N ALA A 58 3.53 13.58 -1.65
CA ALA A 58 3.58 12.26 -1.03
C ALA A 58 4.24 11.23 -1.95
N VAL A 59 3.88 11.20 -3.24
CA VAL A 59 4.49 10.29 -4.23
C VAL A 59 6.00 10.53 -4.33
N ILE A 60 6.44 11.77 -4.42
CA ILE A 60 7.86 12.12 -4.50
C ILE A 60 8.59 11.64 -3.24
N LEU A 61 8.07 11.96 -2.04
CA LEU A 61 8.69 11.58 -0.78
C LEU A 61 8.76 10.06 -0.61
N ILE A 62 7.66 9.35 -0.90
CA ILE A 62 7.64 7.87 -0.82
C ILE A 62 8.63 7.27 -1.80
N THR A 63 8.71 7.80 -3.03
CA THR A 63 9.67 7.32 -4.04
C THR A 63 11.10 7.49 -3.58
N LEU A 64 11.46 8.62 -2.98
CA LEU A 64 12.80 8.87 -2.45
C LEU A 64 13.14 7.92 -1.27
N ILE A 65 12.19 7.71 -0.36
CA ILE A 65 12.37 6.78 0.77
C ILE A 65 12.58 5.35 0.26
N VAL A 66 11.74 4.89 -0.65
CA VAL A 66 11.81 3.54 -1.23
C VAL A 66 13.13 3.36 -1.99
N ALA A 67 13.52 4.34 -2.82
CA ALA A 67 14.78 4.30 -3.56
C ALA A 67 16.00 4.24 -2.61
N SER A 68 15.98 5.00 -1.52
CA SER A 68 17.02 4.97 -0.50
C SER A 68 17.16 3.60 0.16
N ILE A 69 16.05 2.96 0.52
CA ILE A 69 16.04 1.64 1.17
C ILE A 69 16.52 0.54 0.22
N ILE A 70 16.05 0.57 -1.03
CA ILE A 70 16.47 -0.39 -2.06
C ILE A 70 17.97 -0.22 -2.35
N GLY A 71 18.45 1.03 -2.43
CA GLY A 71 19.88 1.31 -2.63
C GLY A 71 20.74 0.76 -1.51
N GLN A 72 20.35 0.96 -0.25
CA GLN A 72 21.05 0.43 0.92
C GLN A 72 20.96 -1.10 1.03
N GLY A 73 19.83 -1.68 0.61
CA GLY A 73 19.57 -3.11 0.68
C GLY A 73 20.00 -3.91 -0.55
N LYS A 74 20.72 -3.32 -1.51
CA LYS A 74 21.06 -3.95 -2.79
C LYS A 74 21.66 -5.35 -2.65
N GLU A 75 22.65 -5.53 -1.79
CA GLU A 75 23.29 -6.83 -1.58
C GLU A 75 22.34 -7.86 -0.99
N ILE A 76 21.50 -7.45 -0.05
CA ILE A 76 20.50 -8.33 0.57
C ILE A 76 19.46 -8.75 -0.47
N ILE A 77 19.01 -7.82 -1.30
CA ILE A 77 18.04 -8.09 -2.37
C ILE A 77 18.61 -9.08 -3.38
N LEU A 78 19.87 -8.89 -3.78
CA LEU A 78 20.53 -9.79 -4.73
C LEU A 78 20.79 -11.18 -4.15
N ASN A 79 21.08 -11.28 -2.86
CA ASN A 79 21.35 -12.54 -2.17
C ASN A 79 20.09 -13.27 -1.67
N SER A 80 19.07 -12.52 -1.21
CA SER A 80 17.78 -13.11 -0.77
C SER A 80 16.92 -13.63 -1.92
N GLY A 81 17.30 -13.23 -3.11
CA GLY A 81 16.93 -13.87 -4.35
C GLY A 81 15.50 -13.67 -4.80
N VAL A 82 15.22 -14.43 -5.83
CA VAL A 82 13.95 -14.50 -6.56
C VAL A 82 12.78 -14.84 -5.62
N SER A 83 13.02 -15.58 -4.55
CA SER A 83 11.97 -16.03 -3.61
C SER A 83 11.27 -14.87 -2.92
N LEU A 84 11.98 -13.87 -2.41
CA LEU A 84 11.40 -12.69 -1.75
C LEU A 84 10.53 -11.89 -2.73
N ILE A 85 11.08 -11.60 -3.90
CA ILE A 85 10.36 -10.84 -4.93
C ILE A 85 9.11 -11.60 -5.38
N PHE A 86 9.24 -12.91 -5.64
CA PHE A 86 8.13 -13.76 -6.05
C PHE A 86 7.03 -13.83 -4.98
N SER A 87 7.39 -13.93 -3.70
CA SER A 87 6.43 -13.94 -2.60
C SER A 87 5.66 -12.63 -2.52
N ILE A 88 6.35 -11.48 -2.66
CA ILE A 88 5.71 -10.17 -2.64
C ILE A 88 4.80 -9.99 -3.86
N MET A 89 5.25 -10.38 -5.06
CA MET A 89 4.43 -10.33 -6.27
C MET A 89 3.16 -11.19 -6.13
N THR A 90 3.30 -12.39 -5.60
CA THR A 90 2.18 -13.32 -5.38
C THR A 90 1.20 -12.76 -4.35
N LEU A 91 1.69 -12.20 -3.25
CA LEU A 91 0.85 -11.57 -2.22
C LEU A 91 -0.05 -10.48 -2.81
N HIS A 92 0.55 -9.55 -3.57
CA HIS A 92 -0.21 -8.46 -4.17
C HIS A 92 -1.15 -8.93 -5.27
N LEU A 93 -0.70 -9.83 -6.14
CA LEU A 93 -1.54 -10.40 -7.19
C LEU A 93 -2.79 -11.07 -6.61
N ILE A 94 -2.60 -11.92 -5.59
CA ILE A 94 -3.71 -12.56 -4.86
C ILE A 94 -4.61 -11.50 -4.24
N GLY A 95 -4.07 -10.46 -3.61
CA GLY A 95 -4.85 -9.36 -3.03
C GLY A 95 -5.75 -8.67 -4.05
N PHE A 96 -5.21 -8.28 -5.21
CA PHE A 96 -5.98 -7.67 -6.29
C PHE A 96 -7.06 -8.62 -6.84
N VAL A 97 -6.69 -9.86 -7.13
CA VAL A 97 -7.59 -10.85 -7.74
C VAL A 97 -8.69 -11.25 -6.78
N LEU A 98 -8.35 -11.66 -5.55
CA LEU A 98 -9.35 -12.05 -4.56
C LEU A 98 -10.22 -10.86 -4.14
N GLY A 99 -9.64 -9.68 -3.95
CA GLY A 99 -10.38 -8.45 -3.65
C GLY A 99 -11.46 -8.18 -4.71
N TYR A 100 -11.14 -8.34 -6.00
CA TYR A 100 -12.09 -8.17 -7.08
C TYR A 100 -13.16 -9.26 -7.12
N PHE A 101 -12.77 -10.54 -7.17
CA PHE A 101 -13.73 -11.63 -7.37
C PHE A 101 -14.62 -11.82 -6.15
N LEU A 102 -14.08 -11.73 -4.94
CA LEU A 102 -14.84 -11.91 -3.72
C LEU A 102 -15.87 -10.78 -3.54
N SER A 103 -15.46 -9.53 -3.75
CA SER A 103 -16.38 -8.40 -3.66
C SER A 103 -17.44 -8.43 -4.77
N LYS A 104 -17.07 -8.83 -6.00
CA LYS A 104 -18.03 -8.99 -7.08
C LYS A 104 -19.06 -10.07 -6.81
N PHE A 105 -18.64 -11.19 -6.23
CA PHE A 105 -19.54 -12.27 -5.83
C PHE A 105 -20.52 -11.83 -4.73
N LEU A 106 -20.02 -11.10 -3.73
CA LEU A 106 -20.83 -10.70 -2.57
C LEU A 106 -21.72 -9.47 -2.86
N LEU A 107 -21.19 -8.46 -3.52
CA LEU A 107 -21.83 -7.15 -3.68
C LEU A 107 -22.50 -6.96 -5.05
N LYS A 108 -22.10 -7.74 -6.05
CA LYS A 108 -22.62 -7.71 -7.43
C LYS A 108 -22.53 -6.34 -8.12
N ASP A 109 -21.72 -5.43 -7.57
CA ASP A 109 -21.44 -4.11 -8.12
C ASP A 109 -20.04 -4.06 -8.70
N GLU A 110 -19.91 -3.69 -9.97
CA GLU A 110 -18.65 -3.68 -10.70
C GLU A 110 -17.74 -2.53 -10.24
N ALA A 111 -18.29 -1.35 -9.97
CA ALA A 111 -17.50 -0.19 -9.54
C ALA A 111 -16.94 -0.41 -8.14
N VAL A 112 -17.77 -0.88 -7.23
CA VAL A 112 -17.38 -1.24 -5.87
C VAL A 112 -16.33 -2.36 -5.88
N SER A 113 -16.51 -3.38 -6.73
CA SER A 113 -15.56 -4.50 -6.82
C SER A 113 -14.18 -4.07 -7.30
N ARG A 114 -14.11 -3.13 -8.24
CA ARG A 114 -12.83 -2.53 -8.69
C ARG A 114 -12.17 -1.73 -7.58
N THR A 115 -12.94 -0.93 -6.85
CA THR A 115 -12.41 -0.16 -5.71
C THR A 115 -11.86 -1.07 -4.63
N ILE A 116 -12.59 -2.11 -4.23
CA ILE A 116 -12.14 -3.08 -3.23
C ILE A 116 -10.91 -3.85 -3.73
N SER A 117 -10.84 -4.22 -5.01
CA SER A 117 -9.66 -4.85 -5.61
C SER A 117 -8.40 -4.01 -5.41
N VAL A 118 -8.50 -2.71 -5.70
CA VAL A 118 -7.38 -1.77 -5.53
C VAL A 118 -7.04 -1.60 -4.05
N GLU A 119 -8.03 -1.44 -3.18
CA GLU A 119 -7.85 -1.24 -1.74
C GLU A 119 -7.17 -2.45 -1.06
N VAL A 120 -7.58 -3.67 -1.43
CA VAL A 120 -6.97 -4.90 -0.89
C VAL A 120 -5.60 -5.18 -1.50
N GLY A 121 -5.43 -4.89 -2.78
CA GLY A 121 -4.19 -5.16 -3.52
C GLY A 121 -3.08 -4.16 -3.22
N MET A 122 -3.42 -2.88 -3.00
CA MET A 122 -2.47 -1.83 -2.65
C MET A 122 -2.37 -1.70 -1.13
N GLN A 123 -1.20 -1.99 -0.59
CA GLN A 123 -0.96 -1.89 0.85
C GLN A 123 -0.18 -0.61 1.19
N ASN A 124 -0.31 -0.15 2.44
CA ASN A 124 0.45 0.99 2.93
C ASN A 124 1.91 0.57 3.27
N SER A 125 2.68 0.32 2.23
CA SER A 125 4.09 -0.09 2.36
C SER A 125 4.96 1.01 2.97
N GLY A 126 4.61 2.29 2.80
CA GLY A 126 5.28 3.40 3.47
C GLY A 126 5.19 3.29 4.99
N LEU A 127 4.00 2.99 5.50
CA LEU A 127 3.82 2.72 6.94
C LEU A 127 4.64 1.49 7.36
N GLY A 128 4.64 0.42 6.57
CA GLY A 128 5.45 -0.77 6.83
C GLY A 128 6.94 -0.46 6.96
N VAL A 129 7.47 0.39 6.09
CA VAL A 129 8.85 0.87 6.16
C VAL A 129 9.14 1.64 7.44
N VAL A 130 8.27 2.58 7.81
CA VAL A 130 8.45 3.40 9.03
C VAL A 130 8.41 2.51 10.27
N LEU A 131 7.42 1.63 10.38
CA LEU A 131 7.31 0.70 11.51
C LEU A 131 8.50 -0.25 11.61
N ALA A 132 9.00 -0.75 10.48
CA ALA A 132 10.20 -1.58 10.46
C ALA A 132 11.43 -0.82 10.97
N ARG A 133 11.61 0.42 10.55
CA ARG A 133 12.74 1.26 10.99
C ARG A 133 12.68 1.68 12.44
N GLU A 134 11.50 1.93 12.98
CA GLU A 134 11.33 2.37 14.36
C GLU A 134 11.40 1.23 15.39
N ASN A 135 11.00 0.01 15.00
CA ASN A 135 10.81 -1.08 15.97
C ASN A 135 11.82 -2.24 15.81
N PHE A 136 12.67 -2.24 14.78
CA PHE A 136 13.63 -3.30 14.55
C PHE A 136 15.04 -2.74 14.39
N VAL A 137 15.99 -3.36 15.09
CA VAL A 137 17.43 -2.97 15.03
C VAL A 137 18.00 -3.24 13.63
N ASN A 138 17.59 -4.34 13.00
CA ASN A 138 18.08 -4.70 11.68
C ASN A 138 17.34 -3.91 10.59
N PRO A 139 18.02 -3.00 9.87
CA PRO A 139 17.39 -2.19 8.82
C PRO A 139 16.88 -3.02 7.62
N ALA A 140 17.35 -4.25 7.47
CA ALA A 140 16.92 -5.16 6.41
C ALA A 140 15.42 -5.53 6.51
N VAL A 141 14.83 -5.43 7.69
CA VAL A 141 13.39 -5.68 7.92
C VAL A 141 12.49 -4.72 7.12
N ALA A 142 13.00 -3.55 6.72
CA ALA A 142 12.25 -2.59 5.89
C ALA A 142 12.27 -2.93 4.39
N ILE A 143 13.18 -3.80 3.92
CA ILE A 143 13.36 -4.11 2.50
C ILE A 143 12.11 -4.74 1.86
N PRO A 144 11.45 -5.74 2.46
CA PRO A 144 10.23 -6.31 1.90
C PRO A 144 9.13 -5.26 1.69
N ALA A 145 8.95 -4.34 2.64
CA ALA A 145 7.96 -3.27 2.52
C ALA A 145 8.33 -2.27 1.38
N ALA A 146 9.60 -1.97 1.19
CA ALA A 146 10.06 -1.11 0.10
C ALA A 146 9.83 -1.75 -1.28
N ILE A 147 10.16 -3.05 -1.43
CA ILE A 147 9.88 -3.81 -2.67
C ILE A 147 8.37 -3.90 -2.91
N SER A 148 7.60 -4.16 -1.87
CA SER A 148 6.14 -4.19 -1.90
C SER A 148 5.55 -2.90 -2.48
N SER A 149 6.11 -1.73 -2.12
CA SER A 149 5.68 -0.43 -2.65
C SER A 149 5.79 -0.34 -4.17
N LEU A 150 6.87 -0.85 -4.75
CA LEU A 150 7.04 -0.89 -6.20
C LEU A 150 6.07 -1.86 -6.86
N VAL A 151 5.97 -3.08 -6.32
CA VAL A 151 5.15 -4.15 -6.89
C VAL A 151 3.68 -3.76 -6.93
N HIS A 152 3.12 -3.30 -5.81
CA HIS A 152 1.69 -2.93 -5.80
C HIS A 152 1.39 -1.68 -6.64
N SER A 153 2.34 -0.75 -6.78
CA SER A 153 2.17 0.41 -7.65
C SER A 153 2.12 0.01 -9.13
N LEU A 154 2.97 -0.93 -9.54
CA LEU A 154 2.94 -1.50 -10.90
C LEU A 154 1.63 -2.27 -11.15
N TYR A 155 1.24 -3.13 -10.22
CA TYR A 155 -0.01 -3.89 -10.34
C TYR A 155 -1.23 -2.97 -10.32
N GLY A 156 -1.30 -2.00 -9.42
CA GLY A 156 -2.39 -1.03 -9.37
C GLY A 156 -2.54 -0.27 -10.68
N SER A 157 -1.43 0.20 -11.26
CA SER A 157 -1.42 0.86 -12.57
C SER A 157 -1.92 -0.07 -13.68
N LEU A 158 -1.49 -1.34 -13.68
CA LEU A 158 -1.93 -2.33 -14.65
C LEU A 158 -3.42 -2.65 -14.50
N PHE A 159 -3.92 -2.88 -13.30
CA PHE A 159 -5.33 -3.15 -13.04
C PHE A 159 -6.22 -1.98 -13.45
N VAL A 160 -5.84 -0.74 -13.11
CA VAL A 160 -6.58 0.46 -13.53
C VAL A 160 -6.60 0.58 -15.06
N ALA A 161 -5.49 0.31 -15.74
CA ALA A 161 -5.45 0.31 -17.21
C ALA A 161 -6.39 -0.73 -17.82
N LEU A 162 -6.39 -1.96 -17.29
CA LEU A 162 -7.29 -3.04 -17.73
C LEU A 162 -8.77 -2.70 -17.47
N PHE A 163 -9.09 -2.08 -16.35
CA PHE A 163 -10.46 -1.66 -16.05
C PHE A 163 -10.93 -0.53 -16.97
N ARG A 164 -10.06 0.41 -17.33
CA ARG A 164 -10.36 1.48 -18.29
C ARG A 164 -10.67 0.95 -19.69
N ILE A 165 -9.91 -0.02 -20.18
CA ILE A 165 -10.16 -0.66 -21.49
C ILE A 165 -11.55 -1.31 -21.52
N LYS A 166 -11.96 -1.99 -20.46
CA LYS A 166 -13.30 -2.57 -20.34
C LYS A 166 -14.43 -1.52 -20.32
N MET A 167 -14.19 -0.32 -19.80
CA MET A 167 -15.19 0.75 -19.77
C MET A 167 -15.31 1.48 -21.12
N ALA A 168 -14.25 1.57 -21.90
CA ALA A 168 -14.27 2.22 -23.21
C ALA A 168 -15.08 1.42 -24.27
N ASN A 169 -15.19 0.10 -24.10
CA ASN A 169 -15.90 -0.77 -25.04
C ASN A 169 -17.44 -0.65 -25.07
N PRO A 170 -18.17 -0.30 -23.99
CA PRO A 170 -19.64 -0.18 -24.07
C PRO A 170 -20.12 1.02 -24.90
N ILE A 171 -19.30 2.06 -25.07
CA ILE A 171 -19.68 3.25 -25.86
C ILE A 171 -19.78 2.92 -27.36
N GLN A 172 -18.99 1.95 -27.85
CA GLN A 172 -19.07 1.50 -29.26
C GLN A 172 -20.32 0.68 -29.55
N LYS A 173 -20.97 0.06 -28.57
CA LYS A 173 -22.21 -0.70 -28.78
C LYS A 173 -23.44 0.18 -28.98
N ILE A 174 -23.46 1.38 -28.40
CA ILE A 174 -24.60 2.30 -28.52
C ILE A 174 -24.63 2.97 -29.91
N ASN A 175 -23.47 3.23 -30.49
CA ASN A 175 -23.36 3.87 -31.82
C ASN A 175 -23.53 2.88 -33.00
N GLN A 176 -23.76 1.60 -32.76
CA GLN A 176 -24.04 0.60 -33.82
C GLN A 176 -25.50 0.18 -33.85
N THR A 177 -26.37 0.75 -33.02
CA THR A 177 -27.81 0.47 -32.96
C THR A 177 -28.67 1.66 -33.43
N GLU A 178 -28.06 2.71 -33.93
CA GLU A 178 -28.70 3.78 -34.72
C GLU A 178 -28.34 3.61 -36.21
#